data_8991725dd216ca97ef24af2e014603bf
#
_entry.id   8991725dd216ca97ef24af2e014603bf
#
_cell.length_a   1.000
_cell.length_b   1.000
_cell.length_c   1.000
_cell.angle_alpha   90.00
_cell.angle_beta   90.00
_cell.angle_gamma   90.00
#
_symmetry.space_group_name_H-M   'P 1'
#
loop_
_entity.id
_entity.type
_entity.pdbx_description
1 polymer ?
#
loop_
_entity_poly.entity_id
_entity_poly.type
_entity_poly.pdbx_seq_one_letter_code
_entity_poly.pdbx_strand_id
1 'polypeptide(L)'
;VQAGFQDALECGAEYLIRLDGDGQHPPAEARKLIAAMRTQPTDLVIGTRYGVNSTYHGNWSRQLALKALATFLSAICKKRITDPTSGFWLVSRPLLKCFAIHYPADYPEAEAIALLRRQGFEMEEVPVAFRPRQAGRSSIRAWGTLNFAAKVFLALFVDRLRSVDPRGSAAFIKKGRAP
;
A
#
# COMPACT_ATOMS: atom_id res chain seq x y z
N VAL A 1 2.78 -13.12 -0.01
CA VAL A 1 1.70 -12.13 0.14
C VAL A 1 0.51 -12.52 -0.71
N GLN A 2 0.67 -12.74 -2.03
CA GLN A 2 -0.45 -13.07 -2.93
C GLN A 2 -1.21 -14.34 -2.50
N ALA A 3 -0.50 -15.40 -2.11
CA ALA A 3 -1.14 -16.62 -1.58
C ALA A 3 -2.03 -16.32 -0.37
N GLY A 4 -1.56 -15.47 0.58
CA GLY A 4 -2.39 -15.08 1.72
C GLY A 4 -3.65 -14.29 1.34
N PHE A 5 -3.64 -13.55 0.22
CA PHE A 5 -4.86 -12.94 -0.31
C PHE A 5 -5.83 -13.99 -0.86
N GLN A 6 -5.32 -15.04 -1.52
CA GLN A 6 -6.12 -16.16 -2.02
C GLN A 6 -6.74 -16.94 -0.87
N ASP A 7 -5.93 -17.33 0.13
CA ASP A 7 -6.40 -18.03 1.32
C ASP A 7 -7.51 -17.25 2.06
N ALA A 8 -7.32 -15.94 2.22
CA ALA A 8 -8.32 -15.09 2.87
C ALA A 8 -9.67 -15.07 2.10
N LEU A 9 -9.62 -15.07 0.76
CA LEU A 9 -10.84 -15.16 -0.06
C LEU A 9 -11.53 -16.51 0.08
N GLU A 10 -10.78 -17.59 0.11
CA GLU A 10 -11.30 -18.96 0.32
C GLU A 10 -11.95 -19.11 1.69
N CYS A 11 -11.38 -18.46 2.72
CA CYS A 11 -11.97 -18.38 4.05
C CYS A 11 -13.19 -17.44 4.14
N GLY A 12 -13.60 -16.81 3.06
CA GLY A 12 -14.76 -15.92 3.04
C GLY A 12 -14.53 -14.54 3.68
N ALA A 13 -13.29 -14.10 3.85
CA ALA A 13 -12.97 -12.83 4.51
C ALA A 13 -13.56 -11.62 3.75
N GLU A 14 -14.24 -10.74 4.49
CA GLU A 14 -14.73 -9.44 3.99
C GLU A 14 -13.64 -8.37 4.01
N TYR A 15 -12.72 -8.49 4.95
CA TYR A 15 -11.56 -7.60 5.12
C TYR A 15 -10.33 -8.41 5.49
N LEU A 16 -9.18 -7.93 5.05
CA LEU A 16 -7.89 -8.51 5.41
C LEU A 16 -6.97 -7.44 5.99
N ILE A 17 -6.37 -7.72 7.15
CA ILE A 17 -5.30 -6.90 7.70
C ILE A 17 -3.96 -7.55 7.37
N ARG A 18 -3.09 -6.79 6.70
CA ARG A 18 -1.70 -7.14 6.46
C ARG A 18 -0.80 -6.45 7.48
N LEU A 19 0.13 -7.21 8.05
CA LEU A 19 1.14 -6.75 9.00
C LEU A 19 2.50 -7.33 8.60
N ASP A 20 3.58 -6.55 8.80
CA ASP A 20 4.93 -7.10 8.69
C ASP A 20 5.30 -7.89 9.96
N GLY A 21 6.01 -9.02 9.80
CA GLY A 21 6.37 -9.91 10.90
C GLY A 21 7.55 -9.46 11.76
N ASP A 22 8.03 -8.21 11.61
CA ASP A 22 9.20 -7.67 12.31
C ASP A 22 8.86 -6.96 13.64
N GLY A 23 7.59 -6.99 14.05
CA GLY A 23 7.09 -6.42 15.29
C GLY A 23 6.95 -4.89 15.28
N GLN A 24 7.17 -4.22 14.16
CA GLN A 24 7.03 -2.76 14.06
C GLN A 24 5.57 -2.30 14.07
N HIS A 25 4.64 -3.15 13.67
CA HIS A 25 3.21 -2.84 13.60
C HIS A 25 2.46 -3.37 14.83
N PRO A 26 2.12 -2.51 15.83
CA PRO A 26 1.33 -2.96 16.96
C PRO A 26 -0.08 -3.40 16.53
N PRO A 27 -0.53 -4.62 16.84
CA PRO A 27 -1.88 -5.07 16.46
C PRO A 27 -3.01 -4.17 16.98
N ALA A 28 -2.79 -3.48 18.11
CA ALA A 28 -3.76 -2.53 18.65
C ALA A 28 -4.06 -1.35 17.70
N GLU A 29 -3.10 -0.95 16.87
CA GLU A 29 -3.26 0.13 15.88
C GLU A 29 -4.19 -0.27 14.72
N ALA A 30 -4.43 -1.57 14.51
CA ALA A 30 -5.40 -2.06 13.53
C ALA A 30 -6.80 -1.50 13.75
N ARG A 31 -7.16 -1.17 14.99
CA ARG A 31 -8.45 -0.55 15.31
C ARG A 31 -8.65 0.80 14.60
N LYS A 32 -7.57 1.57 14.39
CA LYS A 32 -7.63 2.85 13.67
C LYS A 32 -7.94 2.64 12.19
N LEU A 33 -7.33 1.61 11.57
CA LEU A 33 -7.59 1.26 10.18
C LEU A 33 -9.04 0.81 10.00
N ILE A 34 -9.53 -0.03 10.92
CA ILE A 34 -10.93 -0.50 10.91
C ILE A 34 -11.90 0.67 11.08
N ALA A 35 -11.62 1.59 11.99
CA ALA A 35 -12.46 2.77 12.18
C ALA A 35 -12.53 3.63 10.92
N ALA A 36 -11.39 3.88 10.26
CA ALA A 36 -11.34 4.63 9.01
C ALA A 36 -12.12 3.94 7.88
N MET A 37 -11.96 2.62 7.72
CA MET A 37 -12.70 1.83 6.72
C MET A 37 -14.23 1.91 6.91
N ARG A 38 -14.69 2.06 8.17
CA ARG A 38 -16.12 2.16 8.48
C ARG A 38 -16.71 3.55 8.26
N THR A 39 -15.86 4.60 8.33
CA THR A 39 -16.34 5.99 8.25
C THR A 39 -16.33 6.54 6.83
N GLN A 40 -15.55 5.96 5.94
CA GLN A 40 -15.39 6.44 4.56
C GLN A 40 -15.45 5.27 3.56
N PRO A 41 -16.09 5.48 2.38
CA PRO A 41 -16.08 4.48 1.31
C PRO A 41 -14.68 4.38 0.72
N THR A 42 -13.88 3.45 1.23
CA THR A 42 -12.50 3.21 0.79
C THR A 42 -12.25 1.70 0.64
N ASP A 43 -11.33 1.33 -0.22
CA ASP A 43 -10.98 -0.06 -0.50
C ASP A 43 -9.67 -0.48 0.17
N LEU A 44 -8.80 0.51 0.45
CA LEU A 44 -7.53 0.32 1.15
C LEU A 44 -7.35 1.38 2.22
N VAL A 45 -7.07 0.97 3.45
CA VAL A 45 -6.54 1.86 4.49
C VAL A 45 -5.11 1.48 4.79
N ILE A 46 -4.21 2.47 4.70
CA ILE A 46 -2.77 2.32 4.95
C ILE A 46 -2.44 2.98 6.28
N GLY A 47 -1.80 2.24 7.20
CA GLY A 47 -1.20 2.82 8.39
C GLY A 47 0.09 3.55 8.04
N THR A 48 0.11 4.89 8.15
CA THR A 48 1.28 5.70 7.82
C THR A 48 2.12 6.03 9.05
N ARG A 49 3.45 6.02 8.88
CA ARG A 49 4.43 6.50 9.87
C ARG A 49 4.46 8.03 9.97
N TYR A 50 3.94 8.71 8.97
CA TYR A 50 4.01 10.15 8.83
C TYR A 50 2.65 10.77 9.20
N GLY A 51 2.57 11.32 10.41
CA GLY A 51 1.40 12.02 10.92
C GLY A 51 1.81 13.28 11.69
N VAL A 52 0.84 14.01 12.22
CA VAL A 52 1.05 15.29 12.92
C VAL A 52 2.02 15.15 14.12
N ASN A 53 2.14 13.95 14.71
CA ASN A 53 3.01 13.65 15.85
C ASN A 53 4.02 12.54 15.54
N SER A 54 4.51 12.44 14.30
CA SER A 54 5.46 11.40 13.91
C SER A 54 6.82 11.62 14.61
N THR A 55 7.23 10.64 15.40
CA THR A 55 8.57 10.56 16.02
C THR A 55 9.56 9.74 15.18
N TYR A 56 9.22 9.46 13.92
CA TYR A 56 10.09 8.66 13.06
C TYR A 56 11.31 9.47 12.59
N HIS A 57 12.47 9.18 13.19
CA HIS A 57 13.77 9.73 12.83
C HIS A 57 14.55 8.70 12.00
N GLY A 58 14.40 8.75 10.69
CA GLY A 58 15.22 7.96 9.76
C GLY A 58 16.42 8.76 9.23
N ASN A 59 17.37 8.07 8.57
CA ASN A 59 18.47 8.72 7.86
C ASN A 59 17.92 9.72 6.83
N TRP A 60 18.44 10.94 6.78
CA TRP A 60 17.95 12.03 5.92
C TRP A 60 17.92 11.68 4.44
N SER A 61 18.93 10.95 3.91
CA SER A 61 18.96 10.51 2.51
C SER A 61 17.81 9.54 2.18
N ARG A 62 17.50 8.64 3.10
CA ARG A 62 16.34 7.74 2.98
C ARG A 62 15.03 8.51 3.01
N GLN A 63 14.91 9.50 3.91
CA GLN A 63 13.71 10.32 3.98
C GLN A 63 13.49 11.13 2.70
N LEU A 64 14.56 11.68 2.11
CA LEU A 64 14.48 12.40 0.84
C LEU A 64 14.02 11.49 -0.30
N ALA A 65 14.57 10.28 -0.41
CA ALA A 65 14.16 9.31 -1.43
C ALA A 65 12.69 8.87 -1.26
N LEU A 66 12.25 8.63 -0.01
CA LEU A 66 10.85 8.28 0.27
C LEU A 66 9.89 9.44 0.00
N LYS A 67 10.29 10.68 0.31
CA LYS A 67 9.50 11.88 -0.04
C LYS A 67 9.38 12.06 -1.55
N ALA A 68 10.47 11.85 -2.30
CA ALA A 68 10.44 11.90 -3.77
C ALA A 68 9.48 10.85 -4.33
N LEU A 69 9.55 9.60 -3.84
CA LEU A 69 8.65 8.52 -4.24
C LEU A 69 7.19 8.84 -3.88
N ALA A 70 6.93 9.34 -2.67
CA ALA A 70 5.61 9.74 -2.21
C ALA A 70 5.02 10.86 -3.08
N THR A 71 5.82 11.86 -3.43
CA THR A 71 5.42 12.96 -4.32
C THR A 71 5.08 12.45 -5.72
N PHE A 72 5.93 11.58 -6.27
CA PHE A 72 5.71 10.98 -7.58
C PHE A 72 4.43 10.14 -7.63
N LEU A 73 4.23 9.25 -6.65
CA LEU A 73 3.00 8.46 -6.54
C LEU A 73 1.77 9.34 -6.33
N SER A 74 1.90 10.40 -5.52
CA SER A 74 0.80 11.35 -5.32
C SER A 74 0.37 12.01 -6.63
N ALA A 75 1.33 12.38 -7.48
CA ALA A 75 1.07 12.96 -8.80
C ALA A 75 0.37 11.96 -9.74
N ILE A 76 0.85 10.71 -9.79
CA ILE A 76 0.26 9.66 -10.63
C ILE A 76 -1.14 9.30 -10.15
N CYS A 77 -1.31 9.12 -8.84
CA CYS A 77 -2.57 8.67 -8.24
C CYS A 77 -3.58 9.81 -8.06
N LYS A 78 -3.19 11.07 -8.28
CA LYS A 78 -4.00 12.28 -8.03
C LYS A 78 -4.58 12.27 -6.60
N LYS A 79 -3.83 11.76 -5.66
CA LYS A 79 -4.17 11.70 -4.23
C LYS A 79 -2.88 11.81 -3.40
N ARG A 80 -2.92 12.55 -2.30
CA ARG A 80 -1.78 12.68 -1.40
C ARG A 80 -1.43 11.32 -0.79
N ILE A 81 -0.18 10.90 -0.98
CA ILE A 81 0.41 9.69 -0.42
C ILE A 81 1.62 10.14 0.40
N THR A 82 1.71 9.68 1.64
CA THR A 82 2.79 10.07 2.57
C THR A 82 3.74 8.93 2.87
N ASP A 83 3.27 7.68 2.86
CA ASP A 83 4.06 6.48 3.18
C ASP A 83 3.89 5.35 2.14
N PRO A 84 4.52 5.49 0.96
CA PRO A 84 4.39 4.53 -0.14
C PRO A 84 5.03 3.16 0.12
N THR A 85 5.69 3.00 1.27
CA THR A 85 6.41 1.77 1.65
C THR A 85 5.87 1.14 2.94
N SER A 86 4.73 1.59 3.42
CA SER A 86 4.09 0.96 4.56
C SER A 86 3.45 -0.37 4.14
N GLY A 87 3.74 -1.43 4.90
CA GLY A 87 3.12 -2.74 4.76
C GLY A 87 1.91 -2.96 5.67
N PHE A 88 1.49 -1.95 6.44
CA PHE A 88 0.36 -2.06 7.37
C PHE A 88 -0.94 -1.63 6.68
N TRP A 89 -1.70 -2.60 6.20
CA TRP A 89 -2.88 -2.37 5.37
C TRP A 89 -4.13 -3.05 5.92
N LEU A 90 -5.28 -2.40 5.72
CA LEU A 90 -6.60 -3.01 5.77
C LEU A 90 -7.19 -2.97 4.37
N VAL A 91 -7.49 -4.14 3.82
CA VAL A 91 -7.92 -4.33 2.43
C VAL A 91 -9.36 -4.79 2.40
N SER A 92 -10.21 -4.17 1.59
CA SER A 92 -11.61 -4.57 1.37
C SER A 92 -11.69 -5.81 0.47
N ARG A 93 -12.78 -6.58 0.55
CA ARG A 93 -13.00 -7.76 -0.27
C ARG A 93 -12.91 -7.50 -1.79
N PRO A 94 -13.45 -6.41 -2.35
CA PRO A 94 -13.29 -6.12 -3.77
C PRO A 94 -11.83 -5.95 -4.19
N LEU A 95 -11.03 -5.21 -3.41
CA LEU A 95 -9.61 -5.03 -3.67
C LEU A 95 -8.81 -6.31 -3.41
N LEU A 96 -9.20 -7.09 -2.39
CA LEU A 96 -8.62 -8.39 -2.10
C LEU A 96 -8.72 -9.35 -3.30
N LYS A 97 -9.87 -9.38 -3.99
CA LYS A 97 -10.05 -10.14 -5.24
C LYS A 97 -9.10 -9.69 -6.34
N CYS A 98 -8.88 -8.38 -6.47
CA CYS A 98 -7.92 -7.83 -7.43
C CYS A 98 -6.48 -8.25 -7.10
N PHE A 99 -6.07 -8.14 -5.84
CA PHE A 99 -4.72 -8.49 -5.39
C PHE A 99 -4.44 -10.00 -5.41
N ALA A 100 -5.44 -10.84 -5.23
CA ALA A 100 -5.29 -12.28 -5.37
C ALA A 100 -4.86 -12.71 -6.78
N ILE A 101 -5.18 -11.89 -7.81
CA ILE A 101 -4.85 -12.17 -9.21
C ILE A 101 -3.65 -11.32 -9.67
N HIS A 102 -3.61 -10.03 -9.32
CA HIS A 102 -2.74 -9.02 -9.91
C HIS A 102 -1.85 -8.32 -8.86
N TYR A 103 -1.31 -9.05 -7.89
CA TYR A 103 -0.43 -8.44 -6.91
C TYR A 103 1.00 -8.29 -7.45
N PRO A 104 1.61 -7.09 -7.38
CA PRO A 104 2.96 -6.85 -7.89
C PRO A 104 4.03 -7.62 -7.10
N ALA A 105 5.11 -8.02 -7.79
CA ALA A 105 6.18 -8.83 -7.21
C ALA A 105 7.42 -8.01 -6.80
N ASP A 106 7.78 -6.98 -7.59
CA ASP A 106 9.08 -6.31 -7.44
C ASP A 106 9.08 -5.23 -6.34
N TYR A 107 8.12 -4.30 -6.42
CA TYR A 107 7.97 -3.20 -5.45
C TYR A 107 6.53 -3.16 -4.95
N PRO A 108 6.12 -4.20 -4.21
CA PRO A 108 4.72 -4.56 -4.04
C PRO A 108 3.86 -3.44 -3.42
N GLU A 109 4.39 -2.66 -2.48
CA GLU A 109 3.61 -1.58 -1.84
C GLU A 109 3.34 -0.43 -2.83
N ALA A 110 4.39 0.10 -3.45
CA ALA A 110 4.29 1.26 -4.34
C ALA A 110 3.51 0.93 -5.62
N GLU A 111 3.80 -0.23 -6.22
CA GLU A 111 3.12 -0.70 -7.43
C GLU A 111 1.65 -1.05 -7.16
N ALA A 112 1.33 -1.66 -6.01
CA ALA A 112 -0.05 -1.95 -5.63
C ALA A 112 -0.87 -0.67 -5.44
N ILE A 113 -0.28 0.39 -4.86
CA ILE A 113 -0.92 1.71 -4.77
C ILE A 113 -1.23 2.27 -6.17
N ALA A 114 -0.29 2.21 -7.09
CA ALA A 114 -0.51 2.65 -8.46
C ALA A 114 -1.57 1.80 -9.18
N LEU A 115 -1.49 0.48 -9.02
CA LEU A 115 -2.44 -0.48 -9.60
C LEU A 115 -3.87 -0.19 -9.11
N LEU A 116 -4.09 -0.10 -7.79
CA LEU A 116 -5.42 0.11 -7.24
C LEU A 116 -6.07 1.40 -7.74
N ARG A 117 -5.29 2.49 -7.84
CA ARG A 117 -5.81 3.77 -8.34
C ARG A 117 -6.17 3.71 -9.83
N ARG A 118 -5.39 3.00 -10.63
CA ARG A 118 -5.71 2.76 -12.05
C ARG A 118 -6.98 1.93 -12.23
N GLN A 119 -7.23 0.99 -11.31
CA GLN A 119 -8.44 0.18 -11.28
C GLN A 119 -9.66 0.91 -10.69
N GLY A 120 -9.51 2.17 -10.26
CA GLY A 120 -10.59 2.98 -9.71
C GLY A 120 -10.95 2.69 -8.27
N PHE A 121 -10.10 1.95 -7.54
CA PHE A 121 -10.25 1.76 -6.10
C PHE A 121 -9.84 3.01 -5.32
N GLU A 122 -10.46 3.22 -4.16
CA GLU A 122 -10.14 4.31 -3.26
C GLU A 122 -9.24 3.85 -2.11
N MET A 123 -8.37 4.78 -1.66
CA MET A 123 -7.48 4.54 -0.55
C MET A 123 -7.47 5.69 0.45
N GLU A 124 -7.10 5.40 1.70
CA GLU A 124 -6.94 6.37 2.77
C GLU A 124 -5.66 6.07 3.56
N GLU A 125 -4.99 7.09 4.09
CA GLU A 125 -3.87 6.93 5.01
C GLU A 125 -4.26 7.37 6.41
N VAL A 126 -3.94 6.55 7.41
CA VAL A 126 -4.23 6.81 8.82
C VAL A 126 -2.93 6.80 9.61
N PRO A 127 -2.63 7.87 10.37
CA PRO A 127 -1.46 7.88 11.24
C PRO A 127 -1.55 6.81 12.33
N VAL A 128 -0.53 5.97 12.41
CA VAL A 128 -0.42 4.90 13.40
C VAL A 128 0.92 4.94 14.11
N ALA A 129 0.95 4.43 15.34
CA ALA A 129 2.19 4.27 16.07
C ALA A 129 2.99 3.09 15.48
N PHE A 130 4.28 3.33 15.24
CA PHE A 130 5.23 2.28 14.87
C PHE A 130 6.19 2.05 16.02
N ARG A 131 6.50 0.79 16.29
CA ARG A 131 7.54 0.42 17.25
C ARG A 131 8.91 0.38 16.59
N PRO A 132 10.00 0.64 17.33
CA PRO A 132 11.33 0.31 16.85
C PRO A 132 11.40 -1.18 16.50
N ARG A 133 12.14 -1.52 15.43
CA ARG A 133 12.34 -2.92 15.04
C ARG A 133 12.99 -3.70 16.18
N GLN A 134 12.42 -4.82 16.56
CA GLN A 134 12.93 -5.64 17.67
C GLN A 134 14.12 -6.50 17.25
N ALA A 135 14.21 -6.92 15.97
CA ALA A 135 15.29 -7.75 15.45
C ALA A 135 15.50 -7.54 13.94
N GLY A 136 16.67 -7.92 13.45
CA GLY A 136 17.02 -7.90 12.03
C GLY A 136 17.61 -6.56 11.54
N ARG A 137 18.20 -6.62 10.35
CA ARG A 137 18.71 -5.43 9.64
C ARG A 137 17.75 -5.03 8.53
N SER A 138 17.62 -3.72 8.29
CA SER A 138 16.83 -3.23 7.15
C SER A 138 17.38 -3.85 5.85
N SER A 139 16.51 -4.45 5.05
CA SER A 139 16.86 -5.00 3.73
C SER A 139 17.36 -3.94 2.78
N ILE A 140 17.03 -2.66 3.03
CA ILE A 140 17.40 -1.51 2.21
C ILE A 140 18.55 -0.77 2.88
N ARG A 141 19.78 -1.00 2.41
CA ARG A 141 20.96 -0.18 2.79
C ARG A 141 20.84 1.23 2.19
N ALA A 142 21.47 2.24 2.82
CA ALA A 142 21.36 3.66 2.42
C ALA A 142 21.68 3.91 0.93
N TRP A 143 22.67 3.25 0.36
CA TRP A 143 22.98 3.31 -1.09
C TRP A 143 21.93 2.57 -1.94
N GLY A 144 21.32 1.52 -1.41
CA GLY A 144 20.22 0.79 -2.06
C GLY A 144 18.94 1.59 -2.16
N THR A 145 18.73 2.60 -1.32
CA THR A 145 17.49 3.39 -1.31
C THR A 145 17.34 4.25 -2.57
N LEU A 146 18.43 4.85 -3.07
CA LEU A 146 18.40 5.65 -4.30
C LEU A 146 18.17 4.77 -5.53
N ASN A 147 18.89 3.64 -5.62
CA ASN A 147 18.66 2.63 -6.67
C ASN A 147 17.26 2.02 -6.59
N PHE A 148 16.76 1.78 -5.38
CA PHE A 148 15.39 1.33 -5.15
C PHE A 148 14.39 2.36 -5.69
N ALA A 149 14.51 3.62 -5.28
CA ALA A 149 13.64 4.69 -5.77
C ALA A 149 13.68 4.80 -7.30
N ALA A 150 14.87 4.82 -7.91
CA ALA A 150 15.04 4.90 -9.36
C ALA A 150 14.39 3.72 -10.10
N LYS A 151 14.53 2.49 -9.59
CA LYS A 151 13.87 1.30 -10.15
C LYS A 151 12.36 1.36 -10.02
N VAL A 152 11.84 1.78 -8.85
CA VAL A 152 10.40 1.97 -8.66
C VAL A 152 9.86 3.05 -9.60
N PHE A 153 10.57 4.17 -9.77
CA PHE A 153 10.21 5.20 -10.74
C PHE A 153 10.15 4.64 -12.16
N LEU A 154 11.14 3.86 -12.56
CA LEU A 154 11.19 3.25 -13.88
C LEU A 154 10.05 2.24 -14.06
N ALA A 155 9.83 1.36 -13.09
CA ALA A 155 8.75 0.38 -13.11
C ALA A 155 7.38 1.04 -13.26
N LEU A 156 7.09 2.06 -12.44
CA LEU A 156 5.83 2.81 -12.49
C LEU A 156 5.68 3.63 -13.77
N PHE A 157 6.78 4.17 -14.32
CA PHE A 157 6.79 4.88 -15.57
C PHE A 157 6.50 3.96 -16.76
N VAL A 158 7.17 2.79 -16.80
CA VAL A 158 6.93 1.76 -17.83
C VAL A 158 5.50 1.21 -17.71
N ASP A 159 5.02 1.00 -16.48
CA ASP A 159 3.65 0.54 -16.24
C ASP A 159 2.61 1.57 -16.69
N ARG A 160 2.88 2.87 -16.54
CA ARG A 160 2.03 3.93 -17.07
C ARG A 160 2.00 3.98 -18.59
N LEU A 161 3.10 3.60 -19.26
CA LEU A 161 3.16 3.53 -20.73
C LEU A 161 2.50 2.26 -21.27
N ARG A 162 2.40 1.20 -20.47
CA ARG A 162 1.61 0.02 -20.82
C ARG A 162 0.14 0.39 -20.72
N SER A 163 -0.51 0.57 -21.87
CA SER A 163 -1.95 0.74 -21.95
C SER A 163 -2.62 -0.50 -21.37
N VAL A 164 -3.25 -0.33 -20.19
CA VAL A 164 -4.11 -1.38 -19.61
C VAL A 164 -5.31 -1.52 -20.51
N ASP A 165 -5.62 -2.75 -20.92
CA ASP A 165 -6.88 -3.04 -21.61
C ASP A 165 -8.05 -2.62 -20.69
N PRO A 166 -8.82 -1.58 -21.05
CA PRO A 166 -9.89 -1.07 -20.19
C PRO A 166 -11.04 -2.06 -19.99
N ARG A 167 -11.07 -3.14 -20.78
CA ARG A 167 -12.19 -4.09 -20.82
C ARG A 167 -12.20 -5.07 -19.64
N GLY A 168 -11.03 -5.37 -19.06
CA GLY A 168 -10.95 -6.19 -17.85
C GLY A 168 -11.27 -5.43 -16.56
N SER A 169 -10.96 -4.12 -16.51
CA SER A 169 -11.06 -3.29 -15.32
C SER A 169 -12.50 -2.89 -14.97
N ALA A 170 -13.29 -2.44 -15.94
CA ALA A 170 -14.66 -1.99 -15.71
C ALA A 170 -15.61 -3.11 -15.25
N ALA A 171 -15.36 -4.35 -15.66
CA ALA A 171 -16.15 -5.50 -15.24
C ALA A 171 -15.96 -5.87 -13.77
N PHE A 172 -14.76 -5.64 -13.21
CA PHE A 172 -14.44 -5.96 -11.82
C PHE A 172 -15.09 -4.99 -10.82
N ILE A 173 -15.08 -3.69 -11.14
CA ILE A 173 -15.64 -2.64 -10.27
C ILE A 173 -17.17 -2.75 -10.20
N LYS A 174 -17.83 -3.03 -11.32
CA LYS A 174 -19.31 -3.13 -11.40
C LYS A 174 -19.87 -4.34 -10.65
N LYS A 175 -19.12 -5.44 -10.56
CA LYS A 175 -19.56 -6.69 -9.94
C LYS A 175 -19.34 -6.72 -8.41
N GLY A 176 -18.50 -5.84 -7.86
CA GLY A 176 -18.17 -5.79 -6.43
C GLY A 176 -18.94 -4.76 -5.61
N ARG A 177 -19.70 -3.86 -6.27
CA ARG A 177 -20.51 -2.80 -5.60
C ARG A 177 -22.02 -3.00 -5.73
N ALA A 178 -22.47 -4.19 -6.05
CA ALA A 178 -23.91 -4.52 -5.94
C ALA A 178 -24.26 -4.67 -4.44
N PRO A 179 -25.39 -4.09 -3.98
CA PRO A 179 -25.83 -4.08 -2.60
C PRO A 179 -26.08 -5.47 -2.03
#